data_ce5eaa390c8f5647ec964828b8ea5032
#
_entry.id   ce5eaa390c8f5647ec964828b8ea5032
#
_cell.length_a   1.000
_cell.length_b   1.000
_cell.length_c   1.000
_cell.angle_alpha   90.00
_cell.angle_beta   90.00
_cell.angle_gamma   90.00
#
_symmetry.space_group_name_H-M   'P 1'
#
loop_
_entity.id
_entity.type
_entity.pdbx_description
1 polymer ?
#
loop_
_entity_poly.entity_id
_entity_poly.type
_entity_poly.pdbx_seq_one_letter_code
_entity_poly.pdbx_strand_id
1 'polypeptide(L)'
;MLVLMYGSNGWIGNQFINVLIKNNINYVSGTSRLDNEVTLYKEIEKINPTHVVSFTGRTHGKIGNVDYTTIDYLEQDGKLLENVRDNLYAPILLSEICKRKQIHCSYLGTGCIFKFDEEHPFGKEENGFNEASLPNFFGSSYSVVKGFTDRLMK
;
A
#
# COMPACT_ATOMS: atom_id res chain seq x y z
N MET A 1 9.99 14.58 -14.84
CA MET A 1 9.43 13.56 -13.93
C MET A 1 7.95 13.41 -14.23
N LEU A 2 7.46 12.18 -14.39
CA LEU A 2 6.05 11.85 -14.54
C LEU A 2 5.69 10.80 -13.47
N VAL A 3 4.69 11.11 -12.65
CA VAL A 3 4.20 10.23 -11.58
C VAL A 3 2.91 9.56 -12.03
N LEU A 4 2.86 8.22 -12.03
CA LEU A 4 1.63 7.46 -12.14
C LEU A 4 1.19 7.08 -10.73
N MET A 5 -0.05 7.40 -10.38
CA MET A 5 -0.54 7.26 -9.02
C MET A 5 -1.78 6.37 -8.94
N TYR A 6 -1.75 5.36 -8.08
CA TYR A 6 -2.89 4.52 -7.76
C TYR A 6 -3.46 4.89 -6.38
N GLY A 7 -4.79 4.88 -6.24
CA GLY A 7 -5.47 5.31 -5.03
C GLY A 7 -5.66 6.83 -4.92
N SER A 8 -5.66 7.53 -6.05
CA SER A 8 -5.82 8.98 -6.17
C SER A 8 -7.10 9.53 -5.53
N ASN A 9 -8.18 8.75 -5.51
CA ASN A 9 -9.48 9.16 -4.96
C ASN A 9 -9.57 9.02 -3.43
N GLY A 10 -8.58 8.39 -2.80
CA GLY A 10 -8.51 8.26 -1.35
C GLY A 10 -8.06 9.57 -0.67
N TRP A 11 -8.27 9.64 0.66
CA TRP A 11 -7.92 10.82 1.44
C TRP A 11 -6.44 11.21 1.31
N ILE A 12 -5.52 10.24 1.46
CA ILE A 12 -4.07 10.50 1.32
C ILE A 12 -3.71 10.81 -0.13
N GLY A 13 -4.29 10.07 -1.09
CA GLY A 13 -4.04 10.29 -2.52
C GLY A 13 -4.40 11.71 -2.96
N ASN A 14 -5.52 12.24 -2.50
CA ASN A 14 -5.92 13.64 -2.78
C ASN A 14 -4.94 14.66 -2.18
N GLN A 15 -4.44 14.42 -0.98
CA GLN A 15 -3.42 15.31 -0.39
C GLN A 15 -2.11 15.26 -1.18
N PHE A 16 -1.70 14.08 -1.62
CA PHE A 16 -0.50 13.93 -2.45
C PHE A 16 -0.64 14.63 -3.81
N ILE A 17 -1.82 14.60 -4.44
CA ILE A 17 -2.10 15.39 -5.65
C ILE A 17 -1.83 16.87 -5.42
N ASN A 18 -2.29 17.44 -4.30
CA ASN A 18 -2.06 18.84 -3.97
C ASN A 18 -0.55 19.16 -3.84
N VAL A 19 0.24 18.22 -3.30
CA VAL A 19 1.70 18.34 -3.24
C VAL A 19 2.32 18.34 -4.65
N LEU A 20 1.87 17.44 -5.52
CA LEU A 20 2.35 17.37 -6.91
C LEU A 20 2.04 18.66 -7.68
N ILE A 21 0.81 19.15 -7.57
CA ILE A 21 0.38 20.41 -8.21
C ILE A 21 1.22 21.59 -7.70
N LYS A 22 1.37 21.74 -6.38
CA LYS A 22 2.15 22.81 -5.76
C LYS A 22 3.61 22.84 -6.23
N ASN A 23 4.17 21.68 -6.55
CA ASN A 23 5.55 21.53 -6.99
C ASN A 23 5.69 21.43 -8.52
N ASN A 24 4.63 21.68 -9.29
CA ASN A 24 4.60 21.59 -10.75
C ASN A 24 5.09 20.22 -11.29
N ILE A 25 4.74 19.14 -10.61
CA ILE A 25 5.08 17.77 -10.99
C ILE A 25 3.94 17.17 -11.80
N ASN A 26 4.24 16.71 -13.01
CA ASN A 26 3.27 16.01 -13.85
C ASN A 26 2.86 14.68 -13.25
N TYR A 27 1.55 14.41 -13.23
CA TYR A 27 1.02 13.15 -12.73
C TYR A 27 -0.15 12.63 -13.57
N VAL A 28 -0.41 11.34 -13.47
CA VAL A 28 -1.57 10.64 -14.04
C VAL A 28 -2.18 9.78 -12.95
N SER A 29 -3.50 9.80 -12.83
CA SER A 29 -4.24 8.86 -11.97
C SER A 29 -4.44 7.55 -12.72
N GLY A 30 -3.87 6.47 -12.18
CA GLY A 30 -4.05 5.12 -12.70
C GLY A 30 -5.48 4.61 -12.51
N THR A 31 -5.95 3.85 -13.46
CA THR A 31 -7.32 3.31 -13.49
C THR A 31 -7.37 1.79 -13.41
N SER A 32 -6.27 1.11 -13.71
CA SER A 32 -6.17 -0.33 -13.63
C SER A 32 -6.26 -0.82 -12.19
N ARG A 33 -6.91 -1.96 -11.99
CA ARG A 33 -6.81 -2.69 -10.72
C ARG A 33 -5.41 -3.31 -10.61
N LEU A 34 -4.81 -3.17 -9.44
CA LEU A 34 -3.44 -3.66 -9.20
C LEU A 34 -3.34 -5.18 -9.15
N ASP A 35 -4.43 -5.90 -8.96
CA ASP A 35 -4.51 -7.37 -8.99
C ASP A 35 -4.73 -7.95 -10.40
N ASN A 36 -4.82 -7.10 -11.44
CA ASN A 36 -4.94 -7.53 -12.83
C ASN A 36 -3.64 -7.21 -13.61
N GLU A 37 -2.76 -8.21 -13.71
CA GLU A 37 -1.43 -8.05 -14.32
C GLU A 37 -1.50 -7.49 -15.75
N VAL A 38 -2.43 -7.99 -16.57
CA VAL A 38 -2.49 -7.63 -17.99
C VAL A 38 -2.85 -6.16 -18.19
N THR A 39 -3.90 -5.68 -17.49
CA THR A 39 -4.32 -4.29 -17.60
C THR A 39 -3.33 -3.33 -16.95
N LEU A 40 -2.79 -3.72 -15.81
CA LEU A 40 -1.78 -2.96 -15.08
C LEU A 40 -0.50 -2.78 -15.91
N TYR A 41 0.01 -3.86 -16.48
CA TYR A 41 1.20 -3.82 -17.33
C TYR A 41 1.01 -2.90 -18.55
N LYS A 42 -0.13 -3.04 -19.26
CA LYS A 42 -0.46 -2.21 -20.43
C LYS A 42 -0.61 -0.72 -20.07
N GLU A 43 -1.21 -0.41 -18.92
CA GLU A 43 -1.36 0.98 -18.47
C GLU A 43 -0.01 1.61 -18.17
N ILE A 44 0.85 0.93 -17.40
CA ILE A 44 2.20 1.39 -17.08
C ILE A 44 3.05 1.55 -18.36
N GLU A 45 2.96 0.60 -19.27
CA GLU A 45 3.67 0.67 -20.55
C GLU A 45 3.22 1.84 -21.41
N LYS A 46 1.91 2.07 -21.54
CA LYS A 46 1.33 3.18 -22.29
C LYS A 46 1.69 4.55 -21.72
N ILE A 47 1.67 4.69 -20.39
CA ILE A 47 1.94 5.98 -19.70
C ILE A 47 3.44 6.23 -19.63
N ASN A 48 4.26 5.18 -19.53
CA ASN A 48 5.70 5.24 -19.41
C ASN A 48 6.19 6.22 -18.32
N PRO A 49 5.71 6.04 -17.05
CA PRO A 49 6.04 6.95 -15.96
C PRO A 49 7.48 6.75 -15.50
N THR A 50 8.07 7.78 -14.88
CA THR A 50 9.37 7.66 -14.18
C THR A 50 9.21 7.17 -12.74
N HIS A 51 8.03 7.41 -12.15
CA HIS A 51 7.71 7.05 -10.77
C HIS A 51 6.28 6.51 -10.71
N VAL A 52 6.09 5.47 -9.92
CA VAL A 52 4.77 4.95 -9.57
C VAL A 52 4.60 5.08 -8.06
N VAL A 53 3.45 5.61 -7.64
CA VAL A 53 3.11 5.73 -6.22
C VAL A 53 1.76 5.06 -5.96
N SER A 54 1.68 4.20 -4.95
CA SER A 54 0.45 3.51 -4.59
C SER A 54 0.01 3.83 -3.16
N PHE A 55 -1.20 4.34 -3.06
CA PHE A 55 -1.95 4.53 -1.81
C PHE A 55 -3.08 3.51 -1.68
N THR A 56 -3.05 2.45 -2.48
CA THR A 56 -4.08 1.42 -2.46
C THR A 56 -3.89 0.46 -1.31
N GLY A 57 -4.99 -0.09 -0.86
CA GLY A 57 -5.05 -1.12 0.17
C GLY A 57 -6.49 -1.31 0.63
N ARG A 58 -6.78 -2.48 1.16
CA ARG A 58 -8.08 -2.78 1.76
C ARG A 58 -7.99 -2.62 3.27
N THR A 59 -8.85 -1.78 3.85
CA THR A 59 -8.94 -1.57 5.31
C THR A 59 -10.37 -1.62 5.83
N HIS A 60 -11.35 -1.50 4.95
CA HIS A 60 -12.77 -1.38 5.29
C HIS A 60 -13.64 -2.01 4.23
N GLY A 61 -14.91 -2.21 4.52
CA GLY A 61 -15.88 -2.74 3.56
C GLY A 61 -17.23 -3.02 4.21
N LYS A 62 -18.14 -3.60 3.42
CA LYS A 62 -19.50 -3.91 3.84
C LYS A 62 -19.77 -5.41 3.81
N ILE A 63 -20.44 -5.93 4.83
CA ILE A 63 -20.93 -7.31 4.90
C ILE A 63 -22.41 -7.26 5.25
N GLY A 64 -23.26 -7.69 4.32
CA GLY A 64 -24.71 -7.52 4.46
C GLY A 64 -25.07 -6.06 4.64
N ASN A 65 -25.70 -5.71 5.76
CA ASN A 65 -26.08 -4.34 6.12
C ASN A 65 -25.10 -3.64 7.06
N VAL A 66 -23.99 -4.30 7.43
CA VAL A 66 -23.00 -3.75 8.37
C VAL A 66 -21.84 -3.12 7.64
N ASP A 67 -21.58 -1.85 7.89
CA ASP A 67 -20.40 -1.13 7.39
C ASP A 67 -19.27 -1.22 8.44
N TYR A 68 -18.17 -1.83 8.03
CA TYR A 68 -16.91 -1.87 8.79
C TYR A 68 -16.02 -0.76 8.28
N THR A 69 -15.74 0.23 9.12
CA THR A 69 -14.93 1.42 8.75
C THR A 69 -13.44 1.25 9.07
N THR A 70 -13.07 0.13 9.67
CA THR A 70 -11.71 -0.20 10.11
C THR A 70 -11.25 -1.55 9.56
N ILE A 71 -10.01 -1.94 9.91
CA ILE A 71 -9.43 -3.24 9.55
C ILE A 71 -10.22 -4.44 10.11
N ASP A 72 -11.13 -4.23 11.06
CA ASP A 72 -12.03 -5.29 11.56
C ASP A 72 -12.83 -5.96 10.45
N TYR A 73 -13.03 -5.28 9.32
CA TYR A 73 -13.57 -5.87 8.10
C TYR A 73 -12.78 -7.11 7.64
N LEU A 74 -11.45 -7.03 7.72
CA LEU A 74 -10.56 -8.09 7.22
C LEU A 74 -10.38 -9.24 8.21
N GLU A 75 -10.83 -9.05 9.45
CA GLU A 75 -10.86 -10.09 10.48
C GLU A 75 -12.15 -10.92 10.44
N GLN A 76 -13.11 -10.56 9.57
CA GLN A 76 -14.35 -11.30 9.41
C GLN A 76 -14.14 -12.60 8.61
N ASP A 77 -14.98 -13.60 8.86
CA ASP A 77 -14.95 -14.89 8.18
C ASP A 77 -14.94 -14.74 6.65
N GLY A 78 -14.04 -15.47 5.98
CA GLY A 78 -13.90 -15.46 4.52
C GLY A 78 -13.20 -14.24 3.93
N LYS A 79 -12.70 -13.27 4.74
CA LYS A 79 -12.04 -12.06 4.25
C LYS A 79 -10.53 -12.19 4.02
N LEU A 80 -9.92 -13.28 4.46
CA LEU A 80 -8.49 -13.49 4.28
C LEU A 80 -8.06 -13.44 2.80
N LEU A 81 -8.84 -14.02 1.89
CA LEU A 81 -8.53 -13.99 0.45
C LEU A 81 -8.53 -12.56 -0.10
N GLU A 82 -9.50 -11.74 0.31
CA GLU A 82 -9.58 -10.33 -0.08
C GLU A 82 -8.40 -9.53 0.51
N ASN A 83 -8.03 -9.80 1.77
CA ASN A 83 -6.87 -9.21 2.42
C ASN A 83 -5.57 -9.54 1.67
N VAL A 84 -5.33 -10.82 1.39
CA VAL A 84 -4.12 -11.27 0.65
C VAL A 84 -4.09 -10.66 -0.76
N ARG A 85 -5.22 -10.66 -1.48
CA ARG A 85 -5.29 -10.10 -2.83
C ARG A 85 -4.95 -8.60 -2.84
N ASP A 86 -5.60 -7.81 -1.96
CA ASP A 86 -5.54 -6.35 -2.04
C ASP A 86 -4.34 -5.77 -1.27
N ASN A 87 -3.86 -6.45 -0.21
CA ASN A 87 -2.82 -5.93 0.67
C ASN A 87 -1.46 -6.64 0.53
N LEU A 88 -1.37 -7.75 -0.20
CA LEU A 88 -0.11 -8.45 -0.48
C LEU A 88 0.11 -8.62 -2.00
N TYR A 89 -0.76 -9.38 -2.68
CA TYR A 89 -0.56 -9.71 -4.08
C TYR A 89 -0.50 -8.47 -4.97
N ALA A 90 -1.47 -7.58 -4.85
CA ALA A 90 -1.56 -6.38 -5.68
C ALA A 90 -0.34 -5.44 -5.55
N PRO A 91 0.13 -5.04 -4.36
CA PRO A 91 1.32 -4.21 -4.23
C PRO A 91 2.61 -4.92 -4.67
N ILE A 92 2.75 -6.23 -4.45
CA ILE A 92 3.92 -6.98 -4.92
C ILE A 92 3.92 -7.07 -6.45
N LEU A 93 2.79 -7.35 -7.08
CA LEU A 93 2.67 -7.35 -8.54
C LEU A 93 3.06 -6.00 -9.14
N LEU A 94 2.58 -4.89 -8.55
CA LEU A 94 2.95 -3.54 -8.98
C LEU A 94 4.46 -3.32 -8.87
N SER A 95 5.05 -3.68 -7.74
CA SER A 95 6.50 -3.56 -7.49
C SER A 95 7.32 -4.35 -8.50
N GLU A 96 6.93 -5.61 -8.79
CA GLU A 96 7.61 -6.45 -9.77
C GLU A 96 7.54 -5.90 -11.20
N ILE A 97 6.39 -5.35 -11.62
CA ILE A 97 6.26 -4.70 -12.93
C ILE A 97 7.16 -3.46 -12.99
N CYS A 98 7.15 -2.63 -11.95
CA CYS A 98 8.00 -1.45 -11.87
C CYS A 98 9.49 -1.81 -11.92
N LYS A 99 9.90 -2.84 -11.18
CA LYS A 99 11.29 -3.36 -11.18
C LYS A 99 11.73 -3.81 -12.57
N ARG A 100 10.91 -4.61 -13.26
CA ARG A 100 11.22 -5.07 -14.64
C ARG A 100 11.35 -3.90 -15.63
N LYS A 101 10.62 -2.81 -15.40
CA LYS A 101 10.65 -1.61 -16.25
C LYS A 101 11.62 -0.53 -15.75
N GLN A 102 12.36 -0.78 -14.66
CA GLN A 102 13.28 0.18 -14.03
C GLN A 102 12.60 1.50 -13.62
N ILE A 103 11.35 1.41 -13.16
CA ILE A 103 10.55 2.53 -12.68
C ILE A 103 10.63 2.56 -11.15
N HIS A 104 10.86 3.74 -10.59
CA HIS A 104 10.80 3.91 -9.13
C HIS A 104 9.38 3.64 -8.61
N CYS A 105 9.25 2.73 -7.65
CA CYS A 105 7.97 2.36 -7.05
C CYS A 105 7.95 2.75 -5.56
N SER A 106 6.94 3.52 -5.17
CA SER A 106 6.67 3.86 -3.77
C SER A 106 5.31 3.29 -3.36
N TYR A 107 5.25 2.67 -2.20
CA TYR A 107 4.04 2.08 -1.65
C TYR A 107 3.79 2.58 -0.23
N LEU A 108 2.56 2.97 0.07
CA LEU A 108 2.15 3.35 1.42
C LEU A 108 1.92 2.10 2.26
N GLY A 109 2.84 1.83 3.18
CA GLY A 109 2.73 0.77 4.18
C GLY A 109 1.81 1.14 5.34
N THR A 110 2.03 0.52 6.50
CA THR A 110 1.27 0.79 7.73
C THR A 110 2.13 0.56 8.96
N GLY A 111 1.94 1.36 10.00
CA GLY A 111 2.53 1.12 11.31
C GLY A 111 1.89 -0.03 12.11
N CYS A 112 0.72 -0.54 11.66
CA CYS A 112 0.04 -1.67 12.34
C CYS A 112 0.80 -3.00 12.28
N ILE A 113 1.96 -3.04 11.64
CA ILE A 113 2.87 -4.21 11.60
C ILE A 113 3.84 -4.23 12.77
N PHE A 114 3.81 -3.20 13.62
CA PHE A 114 4.70 -3.06 14.77
C PHE A 114 3.94 -3.04 16.09
N LYS A 115 4.54 -3.58 17.13
CA LYS A 115 4.16 -3.39 18.53
C LYS A 115 5.37 -2.91 19.33
N PHE A 116 5.13 -2.09 20.33
CA PHE A 116 6.18 -1.69 21.26
C PHE A 116 6.74 -2.92 22.00
N ASP A 117 8.04 -2.94 22.21
CA ASP A 117 8.81 -4.00 22.88
C ASP A 117 9.94 -3.39 23.74
N GLU A 118 10.83 -4.21 24.24
CA GLU A 118 11.95 -3.76 25.08
C GLU A 118 12.96 -2.87 24.32
N GLU A 119 13.15 -3.13 23.02
CA GLU A 119 14.05 -2.35 22.15
C GLU A 119 13.37 -1.05 21.68
N HIS A 120 12.04 -1.08 21.52
CA HIS A 120 11.21 0.03 21.04
C HIS A 120 10.11 0.35 22.05
N PRO A 121 10.46 0.88 23.26
CA PRO A 121 9.49 1.16 24.31
C PRO A 121 8.60 2.36 23.95
N PHE A 122 7.33 2.31 24.37
CA PHE A 122 6.40 3.40 24.14
C PHE A 122 6.91 4.72 24.74
N GLY A 123 6.81 5.80 23.98
CA GLY A 123 7.18 7.16 24.43
C GLY A 123 8.68 7.45 24.41
N LYS A 124 9.51 6.60 23.79
CA LYS A 124 10.93 6.82 23.57
C LYS A 124 11.19 7.05 22.09
N GLU A 125 11.16 8.32 21.65
CA GLU A 125 11.30 8.69 20.23
C GLU A 125 12.64 8.25 19.63
N GLU A 126 13.72 8.30 20.41
CA GLU A 126 15.06 7.87 20.01
C GLU A 126 15.15 6.37 19.66
N ASN A 127 14.20 5.56 20.17
CA ASN A 127 14.13 4.12 19.96
C ASN A 127 12.94 3.75 19.03
N GLY A 128 12.54 4.63 18.15
CA GLY A 128 11.45 4.36 17.18
C GLY A 128 11.80 3.30 16.15
N PHE A 129 10.79 2.66 15.58
CA PHE A 129 10.97 1.81 14.40
C PHE A 129 11.44 2.63 13.21
N ASN A 130 12.27 2.04 12.37
CA ASN A 130 12.83 2.64 11.16
C ASN A 130 12.72 1.69 9.97
N GLU A 131 13.24 2.09 8.82
CA GLU A 131 13.12 1.35 7.56
C GLU A 131 13.81 -0.04 7.61
N ALA A 132 14.78 -0.26 8.50
CA ALA A 132 15.43 -1.56 8.67
C ALA A 132 14.68 -2.47 9.65
N SER A 133 13.76 -1.93 10.45
CA SER A 133 13.00 -2.70 11.44
C SER A 133 12.14 -3.76 10.76
N LEU A 134 12.11 -4.95 11.35
CA LEU A 134 11.25 -6.03 10.87
C LEU A 134 9.89 -5.99 11.57
N PRO A 135 8.79 -6.28 10.85
CA PRO A 135 7.48 -6.44 11.46
C PRO A 135 7.51 -7.42 12.63
N ASN A 136 6.95 -7.02 13.77
CA ASN A 136 6.93 -7.81 15.00
C ASN A 136 5.53 -7.97 15.60
N PHE A 137 4.48 -7.46 14.95
CA PHE A 137 3.09 -7.64 15.37
C PHE A 137 2.31 -8.56 14.40
N PHE A 138 1.81 -9.67 14.94
CA PHE A 138 1.08 -10.70 14.20
C PHE A 138 -0.30 -10.99 14.80
N GLY A 139 -0.86 -10.02 15.53
CA GLY A 139 -2.12 -10.17 16.28
C GLY A 139 -3.39 -10.02 15.44
N SER A 140 -3.27 -9.66 14.15
CA SER A 140 -4.41 -9.56 13.23
C SER A 140 -4.04 -10.08 11.85
N SER A 141 -5.04 -10.58 11.11
CA SER A 141 -4.87 -11.01 9.72
C SER A 141 -4.32 -9.87 8.84
N TYR A 142 -4.81 -8.64 9.05
CA TYR A 142 -4.32 -7.46 8.36
C TYR A 142 -2.82 -7.22 8.62
N SER A 143 -2.41 -7.22 9.87
CA SER A 143 -1.01 -6.96 10.25
C SER A 143 -0.05 -8.02 9.74
N VAL A 144 -0.47 -9.30 9.77
CA VAL A 144 0.30 -10.41 9.18
C VAL A 144 0.52 -10.19 7.69
N VAL A 145 -0.55 -9.95 6.94
CA VAL A 145 -0.50 -9.75 5.48
C VAL A 145 0.33 -8.53 5.11
N LYS A 146 0.13 -7.40 5.79
CA LYS A 146 0.91 -6.17 5.56
C LYS A 146 2.37 -6.32 5.98
N GLY A 147 2.67 -7.10 7.02
CA GLY A 147 4.03 -7.41 7.42
C GLY A 147 4.79 -8.23 6.38
N PHE A 148 4.13 -9.20 5.72
CA PHE A 148 4.71 -9.90 4.57
C PHE A 148 4.95 -8.96 3.38
N THR A 149 4.02 -8.05 3.11
CA THR A 149 4.19 -7.06 2.04
C THR A 149 5.41 -6.18 2.30
N ASP A 150 5.57 -5.67 3.52
CA ASP A 150 6.74 -4.87 3.92
C ASP A 150 8.05 -5.62 3.67
N ARG A 151 8.12 -6.88 4.07
CA ARG A 151 9.32 -7.71 3.88
C ARG A 151 9.65 -8.02 2.42
N LEU A 152 8.63 -8.18 1.57
CA LEU A 152 8.82 -8.53 0.16
C LEU A 152 9.11 -7.32 -0.73
N MET A 153 8.80 -6.11 -0.26
CA MET A 153 9.07 -4.87 -1.00
C MET A 153 10.44 -4.25 -0.67
N LYS A 154 11.12 -4.74 0.36
CA LYS A 154 12.51 -4.41 0.69
C LYS A 154 13.45 -5.25 -0.14
#